data_7b70c74aad8ad288856d98261e9eac2e
#
_entry.id   7b70c74aad8ad288856d98261e9eac2e
#
_cell.length_a   1.000
_cell.length_b   1.000
_cell.length_c   1.000
_cell.angle_alpha   90.00
_cell.angle_beta   90.00
_cell.angle_gamma   90.00
#
_symmetry.space_group_name_H-M   'P 1'
#
loop_
_entity.id
_entity.type
_entity.pdbx_description
1 polymer ?
#
loop_
_entity_poly.entity_id
_entity_poly.type
_entity_poly.pdbx_seq_one_letter_code
_entity_poly.pdbx_strand_id
1 'polypeptide(L)'
;FKNHIDNLIKSLKIYKIYKKDLKKKILHIIKLNLNKNKKYDHLLRIASNKNTISISLRKRLKPKKNFNLHLINYKRIEPEYKNLMYKKILGILKKLDTTKNDIALYKDKKLLESGTSNLLFAKNNKIYTPVNGFYKGNTFNFIKKKIKIYKRNIYLDSLEQYDEIILLGSGKGIASVSGIKNNKWTRKSFKSYKILNNFYQKAVTKCPRYYSWSINLSILQI
;
A
#
# COMPACT_ATOMS: atom_id res chain seq x y z
N PHE A 1 -5.60 11.77 4.12
CA PHE A 1 -4.49 12.63 3.73
C PHE A 1 -3.49 12.78 4.89
N LYS A 2 -3.90 13.22 6.10
CA LYS A 2 -3.06 13.44 7.29
C LYS A 2 -2.07 12.29 7.52
N ASN A 3 -2.53 11.05 7.67
CA ASN A 3 -1.68 9.88 7.94
C ASN A 3 -0.60 9.65 6.86
N HIS A 4 -0.87 10.02 5.61
CA HIS A 4 0.13 9.92 4.53
C HIS A 4 1.24 10.94 4.69
N ILE A 5 0.89 12.17 5.05
CA ILE A 5 1.87 13.23 5.33
C ILE A 5 2.68 12.92 6.58
N ASP A 6 2.05 12.45 7.65
CA ASP A 6 2.73 12.09 8.90
C ASP A 6 3.74 10.95 8.67
N ASN A 7 3.38 9.93 7.88
CA ASN A 7 4.29 8.86 7.50
C ASN A 7 5.45 9.36 6.62
N LEU A 8 5.21 10.31 5.72
CA LEU A 8 6.25 10.94 4.93
C LEU A 8 7.23 11.69 5.86
N ILE A 9 6.71 12.55 6.74
CA ILE A 9 7.53 13.33 7.69
C ILE A 9 8.35 12.40 8.58
N LYS A 10 7.75 11.32 9.09
CA LYS A 10 8.47 10.33 9.89
C LYS A 10 9.65 9.74 9.12
N SER A 11 9.45 9.32 7.87
CA SER A 11 10.53 8.79 7.02
C SER A 11 11.62 9.83 6.78
N LEU A 12 11.25 11.09 6.48
CA LEU A 12 12.20 12.16 6.21
C LEU A 12 13.04 12.53 7.45
N LYS A 13 12.46 12.45 8.64
CA LYS A 13 13.21 12.64 9.92
C LYS A 13 14.25 11.55 10.11
N ILE A 14 13.90 10.28 9.85
CA ILE A 14 14.82 9.14 9.96
C ILE A 14 15.99 9.29 9.00
N TYR A 15 15.72 9.72 7.77
CA TYR A 15 16.77 9.98 6.75
C TYR A 15 17.48 11.32 6.92
N LYS A 16 17.19 12.08 8.00
CA LYS A 16 17.81 13.40 8.30
C LYS A 16 17.66 14.43 7.16
N ILE A 17 16.57 14.33 6.38
CA ILE A 17 16.26 15.24 5.27
C ILE A 17 14.98 16.06 5.50
N TYR A 18 14.43 16.02 6.70
CA TYR A 18 13.25 16.80 7.07
C TYR A 18 13.59 18.30 7.21
N LYS A 19 12.72 19.15 6.64
CA LYS A 19 12.77 20.61 6.78
C LYS A 19 11.50 21.10 7.49
N LYS A 20 11.63 22.08 8.39
CA LYS A 20 10.55 22.57 9.27
C LYS A 20 9.26 22.91 8.52
N ASP A 21 9.34 23.58 7.37
CA ASP A 21 8.16 24.04 6.64
C ASP A 21 7.69 23.09 5.52
N LEU A 22 8.22 21.86 5.48
CA LEU A 22 7.94 20.90 4.41
C LEU A 22 6.43 20.64 4.23
N LYS A 23 5.68 20.50 5.31
CA LYS A 23 4.23 20.28 5.26
C LYS A 23 3.51 21.46 4.61
N LYS A 24 3.85 22.70 5.01
CA LYS A 24 3.29 23.93 4.43
C LYS A 24 3.62 24.02 2.92
N LYS A 25 4.87 23.74 2.53
CA LYS A 25 5.32 23.74 1.13
C LYS A 25 4.56 22.69 0.30
N ILE A 26 4.40 21.47 0.79
CA ILE A 26 3.64 20.43 0.10
C ILE A 26 2.18 20.87 -0.12
N LEU A 27 1.52 21.40 0.91
CA LEU A 27 0.14 21.87 0.80
C LEU A 27 0.02 23.04 -0.19
N HIS A 28 0.96 23.97 -0.16
CA HIS A 28 1.01 25.10 -1.10
C HIS A 28 1.14 24.63 -2.55
N ILE A 29 2.09 23.72 -2.85
CA ILE A 29 2.27 23.16 -4.19
C ILE A 29 1.00 22.42 -4.66
N ILE A 30 0.34 21.66 -3.77
CA ILE A 30 -0.91 20.98 -4.09
C ILE A 30 -1.98 22.01 -4.46
N LYS A 31 -2.14 23.08 -3.65
CA LYS A 31 -3.14 24.14 -3.91
C LYS A 31 -2.92 24.85 -5.24
N LEU A 32 -1.66 25.15 -5.58
CA LEU A 32 -1.35 25.84 -6.84
C LEU A 32 -1.61 24.98 -8.09
N ASN A 33 -1.43 23.66 -7.98
CA ASN A 33 -1.43 22.77 -9.16
C ASN A 33 -2.69 21.93 -9.33
N LEU A 34 -3.56 21.83 -8.31
CA LEU A 34 -4.82 21.10 -8.42
C LEU A 34 -5.99 22.05 -8.56
N ASN A 35 -6.72 21.90 -9.67
CA ASN A 35 -7.97 22.64 -9.88
C ASN A 35 -9.03 22.14 -8.88
N LYS A 36 -9.52 23.04 -8.02
CA LYS A 36 -10.52 22.74 -6.99
C LYS A 36 -11.88 22.30 -7.56
N ASN A 37 -12.19 22.71 -8.76
CA ASN A 37 -13.48 22.40 -9.43
C ASN A 37 -13.43 21.06 -10.18
N LYS A 38 -12.26 20.44 -10.30
CA LYS A 38 -12.07 19.16 -11.01
C LYS A 38 -12.11 17.98 -10.04
N LYS A 39 -12.85 16.93 -10.40
CA LYS A 39 -12.81 15.64 -9.69
C LYS A 39 -11.60 14.82 -10.13
N TYR A 40 -10.84 14.30 -9.18
CA TYR A 40 -9.67 13.48 -9.44
C TYR A 40 -9.87 12.06 -8.90
N ASP A 41 -9.90 11.05 -9.77
CA ASP A 41 -9.76 9.63 -9.40
C ASP A 41 -8.32 9.19 -9.68
N HIS A 42 -7.38 9.87 -9.05
CA HIS A 42 -5.96 9.69 -9.28
C HIS A 42 -5.23 9.38 -7.97
N LEU A 43 -4.06 8.81 -8.09
CA LEU A 43 -3.12 8.65 -6.99
C LEU A 43 -2.21 9.88 -6.94
N LEU A 44 -2.28 10.64 -5.86
CA LEU A 44 -1.33 11.70 -5.57
C LEU A 44 -0.06 11.07 -5.02
N ARG A 45 1.05 11.21 -5.74
CA ARG A 45 2.37 10.80 -5.28
C ARG A 45 3.16 12.04 -4.83
N ILE A 46 3.66 11.97 -3.61
CA ILE A 46 4.60 12.96 -3.06
C ILE A 46 5.92 12.23 -2.78
N ALA A 47 7.01 12.77 -3.31
CA ALA A 47 8.35 12.28 -3.05
C ALA A 47 9.24 13.48 -2.68
N SER A 48 10.17 13.27 -1.77
CA SER A 48 11.13 14.31 -1.38
C SER A 48 12.50 13.68 -1.19
N ASN A 49 13.50 14.41 -1.59
CA ASN A 49 14.90 14.19 -1.24
C ASN A 49 15.45 15.46 -0.54
N LYS A 50 16.77 15.56 -0.37
CA LYS A 50 17.41 16.68 0.32
C LYS A 50 17.07 18.04 -0.30
N ASN A 51 16.95 18.10 -1.63
CA ASN A 51 16.85 19.38 -2.37
C ASN A 51 15.50 19.57 -3.07
N THR A 52 14.72 18.50 -3.33
CA THR A 52 13.57 18.53 -4.22
C THR A 52 12.33 17.94 -3.55
N ILE A 53 11.17 18.55 -3.79
CA ILE A 53 9.85 17.99 -3.54
C ILE A 53 9.19 17.75 -4.89
N SER A 54 8.83 16.51 -5.17
CA SER A 54 8.11 16.13 -6.39
C SER A 54 6.67 15.73 -6.04
N ILE A 55 5.71 16.32 -6.74
CA ILE A 55 4.29 15.98 -6.63
C ILE A 55 3.80 15.59 -8.01
N SER A 56 3.15 14.44 -8.12
CA SER A 56 2.61 13.96 -9.39
C SER A 56 1.28 13.24 -9.20
N LEU A 57 0.40 13.38 -10.20
CA LEU A 57 -0.83 12.62 -10.32
C LEU A 57 -0.60 11.42 -11.22
N ARG A 58 -1.12 10.27 -10.80
CA ARG A 58 -1.07 9.04 -11.58
C ARG A 58 -2.47 8.47 -11.71
N LYS A 59 -2.80 7.94 -12.88
CA LYS A 59 -4.06 7.20 -13.08
C LYS A 59 -4.15 6.07 -12.05
N ARG A 60 -5.29 5.94 -11.41
CA ARG A 60 -5.56 4.84 -10.48
C ARG A 60 -5.98 3.60 -11.26
N LEU A 61 -5.10 2.63 -11.31
CA LEU A 61 -5.39 1.33 -11.92
C LEU A 61 -6.13 0.46 -10.91
N LYS A 62 -7.33 -0.01 -11.29
CA LYS A 62 -8.13 -0.93 -10.46
C LYS A 62 -7.69 -2.37 -10.72
N PRO A 63 -7.45 -3.18 -9.67
CA PRO A 63 -7.15 -4.60 -9.84
C PRO A 63 -8.31 -5.32 -10.52
N LYS A 64 -8.00 -6.19 -11.49
CA LYS A 64 -8.97 -7.09 -12.12
C LYS A 64 -9.29 -8.26 -11.20
N LYS A 65 -10.40 -8.96 -11.46
CA LYS A 65 -10.89 -10.08 -10.65
C LYS A 65 -9.88 -11.23 -10.53
N ASN A 66 -9.17 -11.55 -11.61
CA ASN A 66 -8.11 -12.56 -11.63
C ASN A 66 -6.75 -11.87 -11.49
N PHE A 67 -6.27 -11.82 -10.26
CA PHE A 67 -5.04 -11.11 -9.92
C PHE A 67 -3.97 -12.11 -9.45
N ASN A 68 -2.80 -12.09 -10.10
CA ASN A 68 -1.73 -13.05 -9.84
C ASN A 68 -0.51 -12.40 -9.19
N LEU A 69 0.25 -13.20 -8.45
CA LEU A 69 1.54 -12.83 -7.90
C LEU A 69 2.68 -13.54 -8.62
N HIS A 70 3.78 -12.81 -8.82
CA HIS A 70 5.05 -13.36 -9.28
C HIS A 70 6.03 -13.36 -8.11
N LEU A 71 6.63 -14.49 -7.80
CA LEU A 71 7.58 -14.62 -6.70
C LEU A 71 8.94 -14.04 -7.09
N ILE A 72 9.50 -13.16 -6.27
CA ILE A 72 10.80 -12.54 -6.48
C ILE A 72 11.66 -12.69 -5.23
N ASN A 73 12.79 -13.37 -5.36
CA ASN A 73 13.78 -13.48 -4.27
C ASN A 73 14.48 -12.13 -4.10
N TYR A 74 13.90 -11.30 -3.27
CA TYR A 74 14.42 -9.97 -2.97
C TYR A 74 13.83 -9.45 -1.65
N LYS A 75 14.68 -8.82 -0.82
CA LYS A 75 14.27 -8.03 0.35
C LYS A 75 14.62 -6.58 0.09
N ARG A 76 13.68 -5.66 0.31
CA ARG A 76 13.95 -4.22 0.20
C ARG A 76 14.99 -3.80 1.24
N ILE A 77 15.74 -2.77 0.91
CA ILE A 77 16.56 -2.04 1.87
C ILE A 77 15.61 -1.26 2.78
N GLU A 78 15.77 -1.39 4.08
CA GLU A 78 14.96 -0.72 5.11
C GLU A 78 13.44 -0.80 4.82
N PRO A 79 12.89 -2.02 4.76
CA PRO A 79 11.51 -2.24 4.31
C PRO A 79 10.46 -1.60 5.22
N GLU A 80 10.81 -1.28 6.47
CA GLU A 80 9.96 -0.61 7.45
C GLU A 80 9.65 0.85 7.09
N TYR A 81 10.49 1.45 6.23
CA TYR A 81 10.35 2.84 5.82
C TYR A 81 9.91 2.97 4.36
N LYS A 82 9.25 4.08 4.06
CA LYS A 82 8.86 4.41 2.70
C LYS A 82 9.96 5.25 2.03
N ASN A 83 10.96 4.56 1.49
CA ASN A 83 12.09 5.17 0.80
C ASN A 83 11.92 5.15 -0.73
N LEU A 84 12.88 5.76 -1.46
CA LEU A 84 12.90 5.79 -2.93
C LEU A 84 13.76 4.68 -3.56
N MET A 85 14.29 3.74 -2.76
CA MET A 85 15.15 2.64 -3.22
C MET A 85 14.32 1.52 -3.89
N TYR A 86 13.53 1.89 -4.89
CA TYR A 86 12.55 1.04 -5.56
C TYR A 86 12.92 0.68 -7.00
N LYS A 87 14.10 1.09 -7.49
CA LYS A 87 14.48 0.94 -8.92
C LYS A 87 14.29 -0.49 -9.43
N LYS A 88 14.78 -1.50 -8.70
CA LYS A 88 14.64 -2.92 -9.07
C LYS A 88 13.18 -3.35 -9.13
N ILE A 89 12.38 -3.04 -8.12
CA ILE A 89 10.95 -3.37 -8.06
C ILE A 89 10.20 -2.69 -9.22
N LEU A 90 10.42 -1.40 -9.43
CA LEU A 90 9.78 -0.65 -10.53
C LEU A 90 10.17 -1.21 -11.90
N GLY A 91 11.42 -1.63 -12.09
CA GLY A 91 11.88 -2.27 -13.32
C GLY A 91 11.12 -3.56 -13.63
N ILE A 92 10.86 -4.38 -12.61
CA ILE A 92 10.07 -5.61 -12.76
C ILE A 92 8.59 -5.27 -13.02
N LEU A 93 8.01 -4.36 -12.24
CA LEU A 93 6.59 -4.00 -12.37
C LEU A 93 6.26 -3.34 -13.73
N LYS A 94 7.20 -2.61 -14.34
CA LYS A 94 7.02 -2.03 -15.69
C LYS A 94 6.81 -3.09 -16.78
N LYS A 95 7.29 -4.32 -16.58
CA LYS A 95 7.13 -5.45 -17.50
C LYS A 95 5.83 -6.22 -17.30
N LEU A 96 5.02 -5.85 -16.31
CA LEU A 96 3.79 -6.54 -15.94
C LEU A 96 2.56 -5.65 -16.17
N ASP A 97 1.45 -6.26 -16.59
CA ASP A 97 0.14 -5.63 -16.48
C ASP A 97 -0.24 -5.55 -15.00
N THR A 98 0.00 -4.40 -14.37
CA THR A 98 -0.25 -4.19 -12.94
C THR A 98 -1.74 -4.11 -12.57
N THR A 99 -2.65 -4.21 -13.54
CA THR A 99 -4.08 -4.42 -13.28
C THR A 99 -4.39 -5.89 -12.98
N LYS A 100 -3.56 -6.82 -13.45
CA LYS A 100 -3.71 -8.28 -13.28
C LYS A 100 -2.63 -8.91 -12.41
N ASN A 101 -1.52 -8.23 -12.21
CA ASN A 101 -0.33 -8.80 -11.59
C ASN A 101 0.33 -7.86 -10.58
N ASP A 102 0.95 -8.44 -9.57
CA ASP A 102 1.96 -7.81 -8.71
C ASP A 102 3.08 -8.82 -8.45
N ILE A 103 4.10 -8.41 -7.75
CA ILE A 103 5.17 -9.29 -7.28
C ILE A 103 5.00 -9.54 -5.78
N ALA A 104 5.39 -10.72 -5.33
CA ALA A 104 5.54 -11.05 -3.91
C ALA A 104 7.03 -11.23 -3.61
N LEU A 105 7.53 -10.42 -2.71
CA LEU A 105 8.93 -10.45 -2.30
C LEU A 105 9.13 -11.50 -1.22
N TYR A 106 10.16 -12.30 -1.37
CA TYR A 106 10.56 -13.28 -0.38
C TYR A 106 12.09 -13.29 -0.16
N LYS A 107 12.52 -13.75 0.97
CA LYS A 107 13.92 -14.04 1.30
C LYS A 107 13.96 -15.28 2.19
N ASP A 108 14.92 -16.17 1.93
CA ASP A 108 15.09 -17.42 2.70
C ASP A 108 13.77 -18.20 2.82
N LYS A 109 13.08 -18.38 1.66
CA LYS A 109 11.76 -18.99 1.50
C LYS A 109 10.63 -18.30 2.27
N LYS A 110 10.84 -17.20 2.99
CA LYS A 110 9.83 -16.46 3.75
C LYS A 110 9.28 -15.30 2.92
N LEU A 111 7.96 -15.23 2.79
CA LEU A 111 7.28 -14.09 2.19
C LEU A 111 7.35 -12.87 3.11
N LEU A 112 7.54 -11.70 2.51
CA LEU A 112 7.72 -10.42 3.20
C LEU A 112 6.59 -9.44 2.88
N GLU A 113 6.53 -8.97 1.65
CA GLU A 113 5.52 -8.01 1.19
C GLU A 113 5.28 -8.15 -0.32
N SER A 114 4.30 -7.46 -0.89
CA SER A 114 4.22 -7.31 -2.33
C SER A 114 5.00 -6.09 -2.82
N GLY A 115 5.21 -5.99 -4.12
CA GLY A 115 5.90 -4.84 -4.70
C GLY A 115 5.24 -3.49 -4.40
N THR A 116 3.93 -3.49 -4.14
CA THR A 116 3.18 -2.24 -3.94
C THR A 116 2.21 -2.27 -2.75
N SER A 117 2.10 -3.40 -2.03
CA SER A 117 1.05 -3.65 -1.02
C SER A 117 1.55 -4.52 0.13
N ASN A 118 0.83 -4.51 1.23
CA ASN A 118 1.00 -5.50 2.29
C ASN A 118 0.31 -6.82 1.91
N LEU A 119 0.84 -7.94 2.39
CA LEU A 119 0.29 -9.27 2.23
C LEU A 119 -0.48 -9.70 3.48
N LEU A 120 -1.69 -10.20 3.28
CA LEU A 120 -2.45 -10.95 4.28
C LEU A 120 -2.74 -12.35 3.77
N PHE A 121 -2.81 -13.29 4.69
CA PHE A 121 -3.08 -14.70 4.44
C PHE A 121 -4.22 -15.16 5.33
N ALA A 122 -5.26 -15.75 4.76
CA ALA A 122 -6.40 -16.26 5.50
C ALA A 122 -6.35 -17.79 5.61
N LYS A 123 -6.59 -18.30 6.81
CA LYS A 123 -6.71 -19.74 7.12
C LYS A 123 -7.61 -19.91 8.33
N ASN A 124 -8.61 -20.80 8.26
CA ASN A 124 -9.47 -21.14 9.39
C ASN A 124 -10.06 -19.89 10.10
N ASN A 125 -10.62 -18.96 9.34
CA ASN A 125 -11.19 -17.69 9.80
C ASN A 125 -10.19 -16.76 10.54
N LYS A 126 -8.91 -17.07 10.53
CA LYS A 126 -7.84 -16.21 11.07
C LYS A 126 -7.06 -15.54 9.96
N ILE A 127 -6.62 -14.30 10.23
CA ILE A 127 -5.83 -13.51 9.28
C ILE A 127 -4.40 -13.39 9.78
N TYR A 128 -3.47 -13.69 8.91
CA TYR A 128 -2.02 -13.65 9.18
C TYR A 128 -1.32 -12.63 8.29
N THR A 129 -0.20 -12.13 8.76
CA THR A 129 0.74 -11.30 8.01
C THR A 129 2.17 -11.73 8.35
N PRO A 130 3.15 -11.50 7.47
CA PRO A 130 4.57 -11.72 7.79
C PRO A 130 4.96 -11.03 9.10
N VAL A 131 5.95 -11.57 9.81
CA VAL A 131 6.40 -11.03 11.11
C VAL A 131 7.03 -9.64 10.93
N ASN A 132 7.89 -9.51 9.91
CA ASN A 132 8.70 -8.32 9.63
C ASN A 132 9.03 -8.23 8.13
N GLY A 133 9.92 -7.29 7.77
CA GLY A 133 10.41 -7.15 6.40
C GLY A 133 9.43 -6.47 5.45
N PHE A 134 8.51 -5.64 5.98
CA PHE A 134 7.54 -4.92 5.18
C PHE A 134 7.20 -3.54 5.74
N TYR A 135 6.78 -2.64 4.85
CA TYR A 135 6.23 -1.35 5.23
C TYR A 135 4.78 -1.48 5.71
N LYS A 136 4.46 -0.98 6.90
CA LYS A 136 3.10 -0.94 7.43
C LYS A 136 2.31 0.20 6.79
N GLY A 137 1.65 -0.07 5.67
CA GLY A 137 0.86 0.90 4.92
C GLY A 137 -0.40 1.39 5.64
N ASN A 138 -0.96 2.53 5.21
CA ASN A 138 -2.17 3.11 5.84
C ASN A 138 -3.38 2.18 5.74
N THR A 139 -3.57 1.50 4.60
CA THR A 139 -4.66 0.52 4.44
C THR A 139 -4.49 -0.66 5.40
N PHE A 140 -3.25 -1.15 5.58
CA PHE A 140 -2.95 -2.19 6.56
C PHE A 140 -3.27 -1.73 7.99
N ASN A 141 -2.81 -0.53 8.38
CA ASN A 141 -3.09 0.02 9.71
C ASN A 141 -4.58 0.24 9.96
N PHE A 142 -5.34 0.65 8.94
CA PHE A 142 -6.80 0.76 9.01
C PHE A 142 -7.47 -0.60 9.26
N ILE A 143 -7.12 -1.63 8.49
CA ILE A 143 -7.68 -2.97 8.64
C ILE A 143 -7.30 -3.58 10.00
N LYS A 144 -6.06 -3.40 10.46
CA LYS A 144 -5.60 -3.87 11.78
C LYS A 144 -6.42 -3.32 12.94
N LYS A 145 -7.04 -2.13 12.79
CA LYS A 145 -7.96 -1.56 13.80
C LYS A 145 -9.35 -2.21 13.79
N LYS A 146 -9.69 -2.96 12.73
CA LYS A 146 -11.02 -3.58 12.57
C LYS A 146 -11.03 -5.07 12.88
N ILE A 147 -9.89 -5.73 12.69
CA ILE A 147 -9.77 -7.18 12.92
C ILE A 147 -8.42 -7.50 13.59
N LYS A 148 -8.38 -8.64 14.26
CA LYS A 148 -7.13 -9.21 14.79
C LYS A 148 -6.31 -9.80 13.64
N ILE A 149 -5.05 -9.35 13.50
CA ILE A 149 -4.08 -9.85 12.51
C ILE A 149 -2.93 -10.49 13.28
N TYR A 150 -2.69 -11.77 13.02
CA TYR A 150 -1.63 -12.53 13.65
C TYR A 150 -0.35 -12.41 12.83
N LYS A 151 0.79 -12.25 13.48
CA LYS A 151 2.09 -12.28 12.83
C LYS A 151 2.60 -13.71 12.75
N ARG A 152 3.07 -14.13 11.59
CA ARG A 152 3.63 -15.47 11.39
C ARG A 152 4.67 -15.43 10.26
N ASN A 153 5.71 -16.25 10.35
CA ASN A 153 6.56 -16.53 9.20
C ASN A 153 5.75 -17.33 8.17
N ILE A 154 5.64 -16.80 6.97
CA ILE A 154 4.89 -17.42 5.87
C ILE A 154 5.92 -17.99 4.89
N TYR A 155 6.02 -19.30 4.84
CA TYR A 155 6.98 -19.99 3.97
C TYR A 155 6.35 -20.34 2.63
N LEU A 156 7.14 -20.31 1.56
CA LEU A 156 6.67 -20.67 0.20
C LEU A 156 6.17 -22.11 0.14
N ASP A 157 6.84 -23.02 0.84
CA ASP A 157 6.51 -24.45 0.86
C ASP A 157 5.22 -24.75 1.66
N SER A 158 4.71 -23.78 2.41
CA SER A 158 3.50 -23.93 3.23
C SER A 158 2.32 -23.07 2.75
N LEU A 159 2.40 -22.54 1.54
CA LEU A 159 1.34 -21.65 1.02
C LEU A 159 0.00 -22.37 0.83
N GLU A 160 0.02 -23.65 0.50
CA GLU A 160 -1.20 -24.43 0.27
C GLU A 160 -2.13 -24.51 1.49
N GLN A 161 -1.63 -24.29 2.70
CA GLN A 161 -2.45 -24.23 3.90
C GLN A 161 -3.35 -22.98 3.98
N TYR A 162 -3.13 -21.96 3.16
CA TYR A 162 -3.92 -20.71 3.19
C TYR A 162 -5.01 -20.73 2.11
N ASP A 163 -6.22 -20.32 2.50
CA ASP A 163 -7.39 -20.27 1.61
C ASP A 163 -7.39 -19.02 0.74
N GLU A 164 -6.86 -17.91 1.28
CA GLU A 164 -6.83 -16.63 0.57
C GLU A 164 -5.50 -15.90 0.80
N ILE A 165 -5.00 -15.25 -0.25
CA ILE A 165 -3.96 -14.22 -0.17
C ILE A 165 -4.58 -12.90 -0.60
N ILE A 166 -4.42 -11.87 0.23
CA ILE A 166 -5.09 -10.58 0.07
C ILE A 166 -4.04 -9.47 0.11
N LEU A 167 -4.14 -8.54 -0.82
CA LEU A 167 -3.26 -7.37 -0.92
C LEU A 167 -3.94 -6.15 -0.33
N LEU A 168 -3.21 -5.40 0.49
CA LEU A 168 -3.65 -4.13 1.07
C LEU A 168 -2.74 -2.99 0.63
N GLY A 169 -3.25 -2.05 -0.15
CA GLY A 169 -2.47 -0.91 -0.62
C GLY A 169 -3.32 0.31 -0.91
N SER A 170 -2.82 1.50 -0.64
CA SER A 170 -3.56 2.76 -0.89
C SER A 170 -3.90 2.96 -2.38
N GLY A 171 -3.09 2.42 -3.29
CA GLY A 171 -3.33 2.48 -4.73
C GLY A 171 -4.37 1.48 -5.19
N LYS A 172 -4.24 0.22 -4.77
CA LYS A 172 -5.10 -0.89 -5.18
C LYS A 172 -6.38 -1.01 -4.32
N GLY A 173 -6.40 -0.43 -3.12
CA GLY A 173 -7.40 -0.76 -2.12
C GLY A 173 -7.14 -2.15 -1.53
N ILE A 174 -8.15 -3.00 -1.58
CA ILE A 174 -8.05 -4.41 -1.21
C ILE A 174 -8.21 -5.25 -2.48
N ALA A 175 -7.26 -6.14 -2.74
CA ALA A 175 -7.30 -7.04 -3.89
C ALA A 175 -7.12 -8.48 -3.43
N SER A 176 -7.90 -9.40 -4.04
CA SER A 176 -7.79 -10.82 -3.81
C SER A 176 -6.89 -11.44 -4.86
N VAL A 177 -5.90 -12.19 -4.44
CA VAL A 177 -5.01 -12.95 -5.32
C VAL A 177 -5.73 -14.21 -5.79
N SER A 178 -5.68 -14.52 -7.08
CA SER A 178 -6.26 -15.74 -7.66
C SER A 178 -5.27 -16.90 -7.73
N GLY A 179 -3.99 -16.58 -7.92
CA GLY A 179 -2.93 -17.57 -8.03
C GLY A 179 -1.53 -16.96 -7.94
N ILE A 180 -0.55 -17.81 -7.85
CA ILE A 180 0.87 -17.42 -7.86
C ILE A 180 1.52 -18.10 -9.07
N LYS A 181 2.16 -17.29 -9.93
CA LYS A 181 2.81 -17.81 -11.14
C LYS A 181 3.94 -18.77 -10.76
N ASN A 182 4.00 -19.90 -11.44
CA ASN A 182 4.97 -20.99 -11.19
C ASN A 182 4.90 -21.56 -9.76
N ASN A 183 3.72 -21.51 -9.12
CA ASN A 183 3.43 -22.14 -7.84
C ASN A 183 2.04 -22.78 -7.90
N LYS A 184 1.84 -23.90 -7.22
CA LYS A 184 0.57 -24.64 -7.21
C LYS A 184 -0.56 -23.94 -6.45
N TRP A 185 -0.24 -22.91 -5.64
CA TRP A 185 -1.25 -22.23 -4.85
C TRP A 185 -2.28 -21.52 -5.72
N THR A 186 -3.53 -21.80 -5.46
CA THR A 186 -4.70 -21.09 -5.99
C THR A 186 -5.65 -20.72 -4.85
N ARG A 187 -6.41 -19.65 -5.05
CA ARG A 187 -7.38 -19.19 -4.06
C ARG A 187 -8.51 -20.20 -3.89
N LYS A 188 -8.81 -20.58 -2.64
CA LYS A 188 -9.86 -21.52 -2.27
C LYS A 188 -11.14 -20.83 -1.78
N SER A 189 -11.07 -19.57 -1.35
CA SER A 189 -12.18 -18.82 -0.76
C SER A 189 -12.13 -17.34 -1.10
N PHE A 190 -13.26 -16.64 -0.93
CA PHE A 190 -13.39 -15.18 -0.97
C PHE A 190 -13.93 -14.60 0.35
N LYS A 191 -14.10 -15.41 1.38
CA LYS A 191 -14.79 -15.02 2.63
C LYS A 191 -14.09 -13.84 3.29
N SER A 192 -12.80 -14.01 3.57
CA SER A 192 -11.99 -12.97 4.22
C SER A 192 -11.85 -11.72 3.36
N TYR A 193 -11.60 -11.89 2.07
CA TYR A 193 -11.55 -10.77 1.12
C TYR A 193 -12.84 -9.94 1.14
N LYS A 194 -14.03 -10.59 1.08
CA LYS A 194 -15.32 -9.88 1.09
C LYS A 194 -15.50 -9.05 2.36
N ILE A 195 -15.16 -9.63 3.53
CA ILE A 195 -15.24 -8.93 4.83
C ILE A 195 -14.32 -7.70 4.84
N LEU A 196 -13.04 -7.88 4.47
CA LEU A 196 -12.06 -6.80 4.48
C LEU A 196 -12.40 -5.71 3.48
N ASN A 197 -12.83 -6.10 2.27
CA ASN A 197 -13.23 -5.16 1.24
C ASN A 197 -14.47 -4.35 1.65
N ASN A 198 -15.44 -4.96 2.32
CA ASN A 198 -16.61 -4.25 2.86
C ASN A 198 -16.19 -3.16 3.87
N PHE A 199 -15.30 -3.47 4.82
CA PHE A 199 -14.75 -2.47 5.74
C PHE A 199 -14.07 -1.32 5.00
N TYR A 200 -13.27 -1.65 3.98
CA TYR A 200 -12.55 -0.66 3.19
C TYR A 200 -13.52 0.23 2.39
N GLN A 201 -14.49 -0.35 1.69
CA GLN A 201 -15.46 0.39 0.87
C GLN A 201 -16.33 1.31 1.72
N LYS A 202 -16.82 0.82 2.88
CA LYS A 202 -17.54 1.66 3.84
C LYS A 202 -16.72 2.86 4.32
N ALA A 203 -15.40 2.70 4.52
CA ALA A 203 -14.52 3.80 4.89
C ALA A 203 -14.27 4.77 3.73
N VAL A 204 -14.13 4.27 2.50
CA VAL A 204 -13.95 5.09 1.31
C VAL A 204 -15.19 5.95 1.02
N THR A 205 -16.39 5.38 1.14
CA THR A 205 -17.66 6.10 0.94
C THR A 205 -17.87 7.21 1.97
N LYS A 206 -17.49 6.96 3.23
CA LYS A 206 -17.58 7.94 4.32
C LYS A 206 -16.42 8.92 4.37
N CYS A 207 -15.40 8.73 3.53
CA CYS A 207 -14.24 9.62 3.52
C CYS A 207 -14.64 10.99 2.96
N PRO A 208 -14.37 12.10 3.68
CA PRO A 208 -14.64 13.44 3.17
C PRO A 208 -13.95 13.64 1.82
N ARG A 209 -14.71 14.02 0.81
CA ARG A 209 -14.14 14.37 -0.48
C ARG A 209 -13.66 15.81 -0.42
N TYR A 210 -12.54 16.06 -1.05
CA TYR A 210 -11.93 17.37 -1.10
C TYR A 210 -12.63 18.21 -2.18
N TYR A 211 -13.75 18.85 -1.85
CA TYR A 211 -14.49 19.70 -2.79
C TYR A 211 -14.18 21.19 -2.66
N SER A 212 -13.70 21.62 -1.51
CA SER A 212 -13.29 23.00 -1.27
C SER A 212 -11.97 23.04 -0.54
N TRP A 213 -11.14 23.99 -0.89
CA TRP A 213 -9.84 24.22 -0.26
C TRP A 213 -9.95 25.03 1.01
N SER A 214 -11.11 25.09 1.63
CA SER A 214 -11.25 25.52 3.02
C SER A 214 -10.65 24.47 3.97
N ILE A 215 -9.36 24.16 3.79
CA ILE A 215 -8.59 23.74 4.96
C ILE A 215 -8.47 25.00 5.80
N ASN A 216 -9.34 25.14 6.79
CA ASN A 216 -9.00 25.95 7.94
C ASN A 216 -7.67 25.38 8.45
N LEU A 217 -6.60 26.14 8.36
CA LEU A 217 -5.28 25.79 8.91
C LEU A 217 -5.36 25.46 10.41
N SER A 218 -6.42 25.91 11.09
CA SER A 218 -6.74 25.60 12.48
C SER A 218 -7.02 24.11 12.75
N ILE A 219 -7.52 23.33 11.79
CA ILE A 219 -7.73 21.87 11.97
C ILE A 219 -6.39 21.09 11.84
N LEU A 220 -5.32 21.74 11.45
CA LEU A 220 -3.98 21.16 11.31
C LEU A 220 -3.05 21.49 12.48
N GLN A 221 -3.54 22.18 13.51
CA GLN A 221 -2.78 22.55 14.72
C GLN A 221 -2.99 21.60 15.90
N ILE A 222 -3.63 20.45 15.73
CA ILE A 222 -3.72 19.42 16.78
C ILE A 222 -2.87 18.21 16.41
#